data_ee36788492389e905a59b75fa7f2e62a
#
_entry.id   ee36788492389e905a59b75fa7f2e62a
#
_cell.length_a   1.000
_cell.length_b   1.000
_cell.length_c   1.000
_cell.angle_alpha   90.00
_cell.angle_beta   90.00
_cell.angle_gamma   90.00
#
_symmetry.space_group_name_H-M   'P 1'
#
loop_
_entity.id
_entity.type
_entity.pdbx_description
1 polymer ?
#
loop_
_entity_poly.entity_id
_entity_poly.type
_entity_poly.pdbx_seq_one_letter_code
_entity_poly.pdbx_strand_id
1 'polypeptide(L)'
;MSTRQKRVAVLMSGGVDSSVAACLLKEVGYEVIGFTLQLWPASKEKEVGGCCGLSAINDAKAVAKILRIPHYVLNFRKVFEKEVIDYFCQTYLSGQTPNPCVMCNRRIKFFHFSQKAREISADYIATGHYARIVKSNPPVSPFCKGGRRGIRKGVGYLLKKGTDLRRDQSYFLYNLTREQMAYTLFPLGELTKEEVRKKARSYDFPNAEKEGSQEICFIPDNDYGKFIRIRIPRAGKPGSIFNQEGKLLGKHKGIAFYTVGQREGLGISFPEPLYVIRIDPDQNCLIVGEKKEVYRKELFAIDVNWITEKPSQRITVKARIRYRNPETRATLTPSPLPLPLRERVWVRGINSCEFKVKFDKPQFAVTPGQSVVFYQGETVLGGGLIQL
;
A
#
# COMPACT_ATOMS: atom_id res chain seq x y z
N MET A 1 22.51 -13.55 -34.42
CA MET A 1 21.53 -12.47 -34.16
C MET A 1 21.89 -11.83 -32.84
N SER A 2 22.38 -10.60 -32.83
CA SER A 2 22.67 -9.86 -31.58
C SER A 2 21.35 -9.61 -30.86
N THR A 3 21.12 -10.29 -29.73
CA THR A 3 19.96 -10.03 -28.89
C THR A 3 20.11 -8.63 -28.30
N ARG A 4 19.25 -7.71 -28.67
CA ARG A 4 19.20 -6.36 -28.11
C ARG A 4 19.25 -6.45 -26.57
N GLN A 5 20.15 -5.67 -25.97
CA GLN A 5 20.20 -5.53 -24.51
C GLN A 5 18.84 -5.04 -23.98
N LYS A 6 18.29 -5.74 -22.98
CA LYS A 6 17.00 -5.37 -22.42
C LYS A 6 17.10 -4.11 -21.58
N ARG A 7 16.17 -3.20 -21.79
CA ARG A 7 16.11 -1.90 -21.11
C ARG A 7 15.21 -1.94 -19.89
N VAL A 8 15.68 -1.38 -18.77
CA VAL A 8 14.92 -1.29 -17.52
C VAL A 8 14.81 0.15 -17.03
N ALA A 9 13.58 0.63 -16.86
CA ALA A 9 13.29 1.91 -16.21
C ALA A 9 13.20 1.71 -14.70
N VAL A 10 14.16 2.26 -13.93
CA VAL A 10 14.25 2.07 -12.47
C VAL A 10 13.74 3.31 -11.75
N LEU A 11 12.74 3.14 -10.87
CA LEU A 11 12.31 4.21 -9.96
C LEU A 11 13.32 4.40 -8.84
N MET A 12 14.01 5.54 -8.87
CA MET A 12 15.02 5.95 -7.89
C MET A 12 14.46 7.05 -6.99
N SER A 13 14.15 6.71 -5.75
CA SER A 13 13.59 7.63 -4.76
C SER A 13 14.63 8.41 -3.95
N GLY A 14 15.92 8.27 -4.27
CA GLY A 14 17.02 8.82 -3.47
C GLY A 14 17.31 8.01 -2.18
N GLY A 15 16.58 6.94 -1.92
CA GLY A 15 16.86 6.01 -0.83
C GLY A 15 17.80 4.89 -1.26
N VAL A 16 18.52 4.30 -0.29
CA VAL A 16 19.51 3.23 -0.53
C VAL A 16 18.93 2.03 -1.28
N ASP A 17 17.68 1.65 -1.00
CA ASP A 17 17.03 0.49 -1.62
C ASP A 17 16.89 0.65 -3.14
N SER A 18 16.40 1.79 -3.60
CA SER A 18 16.25 2.06 -5.04
C SER A 18 17.61 2.21 -5.75
N SER A 19 18.61 2.70 -5.04
CA SER A 19 19.99 2.83 -5.54
C SER A 19 20.62 1.47 -5.79
N VAL A 20 20.50 0.55 -4.83
CA VAL A 20 21.02 -0.81 -4.95
C VAL A 20 20.23 -1.60 -5.99
N ALA A 21 18.91 -1.39 -6.11
CA ALA A 21 18.13 -2.02 -7.16
C ALA A 21 18.65 -1.66 -8.57
N ALA A 22 18.99 -0.38 -8.81
CA ALA A 22 19.59 0.06 -10.07
C ALA A 22 20.99 -0.55 -10.30
N CYS A 23 21.82 -0.62 -9.25
CA CYS A 23 23.14 -1.24 -9.28
C CYS A 23 23.07 -2.71 -9.70
N LEU A 24 22.26 -3.53 -9.02
CA LEU A 24 22.09 -4.94 -9.30
C LEU A 24 21.63 -5.22 -10.74
N LEU A 25 20.69 -4.42 -11.24
CA LEU A 25 20.22 -4.56 -12.63
C LEU A 25 21.32 -4.25 -13.64
N LYS A 26 22.15 -3.25 -13.35
CA LYS A 26 23.31 -2.94 -14.20
C LYS A 26 24.35 -4.05 -14.19
N GLU A 27 24.65 -4.63 -13.01
CA GLU A 27 25.60 -5.76 -12.89
C GLU A 27 25.16 -6.98 -13.68
N VAL A 28 23.86 -7.29 -13.73
CA VAL A 28 23.35 -8.41 -14.54
C VAL A 28 23.17 -8.07 -16.01
N GLY A 29 23.64 -6.90 -16.46
CA GLY A 29 23.75 -6.54 -17.86
C GLY A 29 22.53 -5.91 -18.49
N TYR A 30 21.58 -5.32 -17.71
CA TYR A 30 20.51 -4.52 -18.28
C TYR A 30 20.99 -3.12 -18.71
N GLU A 31 20.37 -2.57 -19.75
CA GLU A 31 20.42 -1.12 -20.05
C GLU A 31 19.53 -0.40 -19.03
N VAL A 32 20.13 0.19 -17.99
CA VAL A 32 19.41 0.82 -16.88
C VAL A 32 19.24 2.31 -17.13
N ILE A 33 18.00 2.79 -16.99
CA ILE A 33 17.65 4.22 -16.98
C ILE A 33 16.98 4.54 -15.65
N GLY A 34 17.53 5.48 -14.88
CA GLY A 34 16.99 5.94 -13.61
C GLY A 34 15.91 7.01 -13.79
N PHE A 35 14.87 6.93 -12.98
CA PHE A 35 13.80 7.93 -12.94
C PHE A 35 13.46 8.31 -11.51
N THR A 36 13.38 9.61 -11.23
CA THR A 36 12.81 10.11 -9.97
C THR A 36 11.49 10.83 -10.26
N LEU A 37 10.45 10.46 -9.52
CA LEU A 37 9.15 11.12 -9.63
C LEU A 37 9.11 12.33 -8.70
N GLN A 38 8.91 13.51 -9.25
CA GLN A 38 8.66 14.72 -8.49
C GLN A 38 7.18 14.78 -8.13
N LEU A 39 6.89 14.53 -6.85
CA LEU A 39 5.51 14.39 -6.34
C LEU A 39 5.03 15.66 -5.63
N TRP A 40 5.95 16.57 -5.23
CA TRP A 40 5.64 17.76 -4.45
C TRP A 40 5.77 19.08 -5.23
N PRO A 41 4.98 20.12 -4.90
CA PRO A 41 5.20 21.47 -5.39
C PRO A 41 6.54 22.02 -4.91
N ALA A 42 7.24 22.78 -5.77
CA ALA A 42 8.55 23.38 -5.44
C ALA A 42 8.55 24.27 -4.20
N SER A 43 7.42 24.96 -3.92
CA SER A 43 7.25 25.81 -2.76
C SER A 43 7.27 25.06 -1.41
N LYS A 44 6.99 23.74 -1.40
CA LYS A 44 6.97 22.90 -0.18
C LYS A 44 8.15 21.95 -0.09
N GLU A 45 9.02 21.90 -1.12
CA GLU A 45 10.18 20.99 -1.14
C GLU A 45 11.21 21.26 -0.04
N LYS A 46 11.27 22.48 0.49
CA LYS A 46 12.17 22.85 1.61
C LYS A 46 11.67 22.36 2.98
N GLU A 47 10.36 22.15 3.13
CA GLU A 47 9.73 21.82 4.40
C GLU A 47 9.54 20.30 4.61
N VAL A 48 9.61 19.53 3.53
CA VAL A 48 9.30 18.09 3.54
C VAL A 48 10.57 17.29 3.38
N GLY A 49 11.12 16.78 4.46
CA GLY A 49 12.26 15.84 4.51
C GLY A 49 11.95 14.44 3.94
N GLY A 50 10.95 14.30 3.09
CA GLY A 50 10.51 13.01 2.52
C GLY A 50 11.36 12.54 1.33
N CYS A 51 11.14 11.30 0.90
CA CYS A 51 11.85 10.62 -0.20
C CYS A 51 11.64 11.24 -1.60
N CYS A 52 10.95 12.37 -1.71
CA CYS A 52 10.61 13.06 -2.96
C CYS A 52 11.02 14.54 -2.97
N GLY A 53 11.78 15.01 -1.98
CA GLY A 53 12.32 16.37 -1.90
C GLY A 53 13.55 16.56 -2.80
N LEU A 54 14.05 17.81 -2.90
CA LEU A 54 15.26 18.16 -3.68
C LEU A 54 16.48 17.33 -3.27
N SER A 55 16.65 17.07 -1.96
CA SER A 55 17.72 16.21 -1.44
C SER A 55 17.64 14.79 -2.02
N ALA A 56 16.45 14.20 -2.07
CA ALA A 56 16.26 12.86 -2.63
C ALA A 56 16.55 12.79 -4.13
N ILE A 57 16.18 13.83 -4.88
CA ILE A 57 16.53 13.96 -6.32
C ILE A 57 18.04 14.04 -6.49
N ASN A 58 18.74 14.83 -5.65
CA ASN A 58 20.19 14.97 -5.71
C ASN A 58 20.89 13.66 -5.35
N ASP A 59 20.43 12.94 -4.33
CA ASP A 59 20.95 11.62 -3.97
C ASP A 59 20.81 10.64 -5.14
N ALA A 60 19.63 10.60 -5.78
CA ALA A 60 19.39 9.74 -6.94
C ALA A 60 20.30 10.10 -8.12
N LYS A 61 20.51 11.40 -8.39
CA LYS A 61 21.44 11.88 -9.44
C LYS A 61 22.88 11.49 -9.13
N ALA A 62 23.33 11.65 -7.87
CA ALA A 62 24.67 11.28 -7.46
C ALA A 62 24.94 9.78 -7.65
N VAL A 63 24.00 8.93 -7.22
CA VAL A 63 24.09 7.48 -7.47
C VAL A 63 24.08 7.14 -8.94
N ALA A 64 23.21 7.77 -9.75
CA ALA A 64 23.17 7.55 -11.19
C ALA A 64 24.50 7.92 -11.88
N LYS A 65 25.17 9.00 -11.42
CA LYS A 65 26.51 9.39 -11.88
C LYS A 65 27.55 8.32 -11.55
N ILE A 66 27.57 7.81 -10.32
CA ILE A 66 28.46 6.70 -9.89
C ILE A 66 28.23 5.47 -10.77
N LEU A 67 26.96 5.12 -10.97
CA LEU A 67 26.56 3.99 -11.81
C LEU A 67 26.75 4.24 -13.31
N ARG A 68 27.06 5.48 -13.75
CA ARG A 68 27.16 5.87 -15.17
C ARG A 68 25.91 5.45 -15.95
N ILE A 69 24.73 5.77 -15.42
CA ILE A 69 23.42 5.54 -16.05
C ILE A 69 22.70 6.87 -16.32
N PRO A 70 21.91 6.99 -17.39
CA PRO A 70 21.01 8.12 -17.59
C PRO A 70 20.02 8.25 -16.44
N HIS A 71 19.70 9.49 -16.03
CA HIS A 71 18.73 9.74 -14.98
C HIS A 71 17.83 10.93 -15.33
N TYR A 72 16.53 10.74 -15.20
CA TYR A 72 15.52 11.74 -15.51
C TYR A 72 14.60 12.01 -14.33
N VAL A 73 14.14 13.27 -14.21
CA VAL A 73 13.14 13.65 -13.21
C VAL A 73 11.81 13.89 -13.93
N LEU A 74 10.79 13.15 -13.55
CA LEU A 74 9.46 13.25 -14.12
C LEU A 74 8.52 14.03 -13.21
N ASN A 75 7.83 15.02 -13.75
CA ASN A 75 6.85 15.79 -13.01
C ASN A 75 5.52 15.03 -12.89
N PHE A 76 5.28 14.46 -11.71
CA PHE A 76 4.07 13.71 -11.39
C PHE A 76 3.17 14.41 -10.35
N ARG A 77 3.42 15.68 -10.05
CA ARG A 77 2.74 16.46 -9.00
C ARG A 77 1.23 16.43 -9.15
N LYS A 78 0.70 16.83 -10.31
CA LYS A 78 -0.75 16.88 -10.56
C LYS A 78 -1.42 15.52 -10.45
N VAL A 79 -0.78 14.48 -11.00
CA VAL A 79 -1.32 13.11 -10.96
C VAL A 79 -1.29 12.57 -9.53
N PHE A 80 -0.20 12.79 -8.80
CA PHE A 80 -0.07 12.36 -7.40
C PHE A 80 -1.08 13.08 -6.50
N GLU A 81 -1.29 14.37 -6.69
CA GLU A 81 -2.28 15.14 -5.96
C GLU A 81 -3.67 14.55 -6.15
N LYS A 82 -4.09 14.35 -7.39
CA LYS A 82 -5.42 13.84 -7.73
C LYS A 82 -5.65 12.38 -7.29
N GLU A 83 -4.68 11.50 -7.54
CA GLU A 83 -4.86 10.05 -7.37
C GLU A 83 -4.52 9.55 -5.96
N VAL A 84 -3.67 10.27 -5.22
CA VAL A 84 -3.20 9.83 -3.91
C VAL A 84 -3.63 10.77 -2.81
N ILE A 85 -3.39 12.08 -2.95
CA ILE A 85 -3.67 13.03 -1.87
C ILE A 85 -5.17 13.29 -1.74
N ASP A 86 -5.88 13.50 -2.86
CA ASP A 86 -7.33 13.71 -2.82
C ASP A 86 -8.04 12.45 -2.33
N TYR A 87 -7.62 11.27 -2.79
CA TYR A 87 -8.10 9.99 -2.25
C TYR A 87 -7.90 9.92 -0.73
N PHE A 88 -6.70 10.24 -0.25
CA PHE A 88 -6.37 10.23 1.17
C PHE A 88 -7.30 11.14 1.97
N CYS A 89 -7.47 12.37 1.54
CA CYS A 89 -8.31 13.34 2.22
C CYS A 89 -9.80 12.95 2.19
N GLN A 90 -10.32 12.51 1.04
CA GLN A 90 -11.72 12.12 0.91
C GLN A 90 -12.06 10.89 1.73
N THR A 91 -11.15 9.92 1.79
CA THR A 91 -11.34 8.71 2.60
C THR A 91 -11.44 9.06 4.10
N TYR A 92 -10.61 9.97 4.62
CA TYR A 92 -10.74 10.42 6.01
C TYR A 92 -12.04 11.22 6.26
N LEU A 93 -12.46 12.04 5.30
CA LEU A 93 -13.74 12.76 5.40
C LEU A 93 -14.95 11.82 5.43
N SER A 94 -14.84 10.65 4.82
CA SER A 94 -15.87 9.61 4.90
C SER A 94 -15.77 8.72 6.15
N GLY A 95 -14.99 9.11 7.16
CA GLY A 95 -14.81 8.35 8.40
C GLY A 95 -14.01 7.06 8.25
N GLN A 96 -13.31 6.89 7.13
CA GLN A 96 -12.48 5.73 6.85
C GLN A 96 -10.99 6.09 6.93
N THR A 97 -10.13 5.08 7.06
CA THR A 97 -8.67 5.27 7.15
C THR A 97 -8.00 4.78 5.87
N PRO A 98 -7.46 5.67 5.02
CA PRO A 98 -6.84 5.30 3.76
C PRO A 98 -5.51 4.57 3.93
N ASN A 99 -5.10 3.85 2.88
CA ASN A 99 -3.72 3.38 2.71
C ASN A 99 -3.09 4.05 1.48
N PRO A 100 -2.45 5.23 1.64
CA PRO A 100 -1.91 5.98 0.51
C PRO A 100 -0.74 5.26 -0.18
N CYS A 101 0.02 4.41 0.53
CA CYS A 101 1.11 3.65 -0.08
C CYS A 101 0.60 2.61 -1.07
N VAL A 102 -0.49 1.93 -0.75
CA VAL A 102 -1.17 1.01 -1.67
C VAL A 102 -1.68 1.75 -2.90
N MET A 103 -2.30 2.93 -2.71
CA MET A 103 -2.81 3.74 -3.80
C MET A 103 -1.67 4.30 -4.68
N CYS A 104 -0.57 4.75 -4.08
CA CYS A 104 0.62 5.20 -4.80
C CYS A 104 1.22 4.08 -5.66
N ASN A 105 1.35 2.86 -5.11
CA ASN A 105 1.79 1.71 -5.90
C ASN A 105 0.82 1.43 -7.05
N ARG A 106 -0.49 1.32 -6.77
CA ARG A 106 -1.53 1.00 -7.78
C ARG A 106 -1.56 2.02 -8.91
N ARG A 107 -1.59 3.34 -8.60
CA ARG A 107 -1.85 4.42 -9.57
C ARG A 107 -0.59 5.07 -10.11
N ILE A 108 0.36 5.38 -9.25
CA ILE A 108 1.54 6.17 -9.65
C ILE A 108 2.63 5.27 -10.22
N LYS A 109 3.13 4.31 -9.42
CA LYS A 109 4.31 3.53 -9.80
C LYS A 109 4.01 2.47 -10.86
N PHE A 110 2.94 1.69 -10.69
CA PHE A 110 2.67 0.54 -11.58
C PHE A 110 1.61 0.82 -12.65
N PHE A 111 0.99 2.00 -12.65
CA PHE A 111 0.12 2.43 -13.74
C PHE A 111 0.75 3.58 -14.53
N HIS A 112 0.76 4.82 -14.01
CA HIS A 112 1.22 5.97 -14.78
C HIS A 112 2.71 5.91 -15.16
N PHE A 113 3.59 5.51 -14.22
CA PHE A 113 5.00 5.37 -14.56
C PHE A 113 5.26 4.24 -15.54
N SER A 114 4.54 3.12 -15.45
CA SER A 114 4.71 2.03 -16.43
C SER A 114 4.32 2.47 -17.85
N GLN A 115 3.35 3.35 -18.01
CA GLN A 115 3.03 3.96 -19.30
C GLN A 115 4.20 4.80 -19.83
N LYS A 116 4.79 5.66 -18.98
CA LYS A 116 5.97 6.45 -19.35
C LYS A 116 7.18 5.59 -19.69
N ALA A 117 7.39 4.50 -18.98
CA ALA A 117 8.46 3.56 -19.29
C ALA A 117 8.26 2.86 -20.66
N ARG A 118 7.03 2.58 -21.03
CA ARG A 118 6.71 2.04 -22.38
C ARG A 118 6.98 3.04 -23.50
N GLU A 119 6.75 4.34 -23.28
CA GLU A 119 7.04 5.39 -24.27
C GLU A 119 8.53 5.43 -24.67
N ILE A 120 9.43 5.05 -23.76
CA ILE A 120 10.87 4.93 -24.04
C ILE A 120 11.30 3.51 -24.42
N SER A 121 10.36 2.66 -24.76
CA SER A 121 10.61 1.25 -25.14
C SER A 121 11.37 0.46 -24.08
N ALA A 122 11.11 0.72 -22.76
CA ALA A 122 11.65 -0.11 -21.70
C ALA A 122 10.98 -1.48 -21.73
N ASP A 123 11.79 -2.54 -21.58
CA ASP A 123 11.30 -3.92 -21.49
C ASP A 123 10.73 -4.23 -20.10
N TYR A 124 11.22 -3.52 -19.07
CA TYR A 124 10.78 -3.67 -17.68
C TYR A 124 10.79 -2.34 -16.94
N ILE A 125 9.99 -2.27 -15.87
CA ILE A 125 10.18 -1.30 -14.80
C ILE A 125 10.76 -1.99 -13.57
N ALA A 126 11.48 -1.26 -12.71
CA ALA A 126 12.00 -1.80 -11.47
C ALA A 126 11.89 -0.81 -10.32
N THR A 127 11.80 -1.35 -9.11
CA THR A 127 11.73 -0.57 -7.87
C THR A 127 12.50 -1.28 -6.75
N GLY A 128 12.88 -0.53 -5.71
CA GLY A 128 13.52 -1.07 -4.51
C GLY A 128 12.57 -1.73 -3.51
N HIS A 129 11.48 -2.37 -3.94
CA HIS A 129 10.60 -3.08 -3.02
C HIS A 129 11.16 -4.44 -2.61
N TYR A 130 10.98 -4.78 -1.33
CA TYR A 130 11.26 -6.10 -0.77
C TYR A 130 10.06 -7.01 -0.99
N ALA A 131 9.96 -7.58 -2.16
CA ALA A 131 8.99 -8.58 -2.58
C ALA A 131 9.55 -9.37 -3.76
N ARG A 132 8.99 -10.53 -4.07
CA ARG A 132 9.46 -11.39 -5.16
C ARG A 132 8.36 -11.62 -6.17
N ILE A 133 8.69 -11.53 -7.46
CA ILE A 133 7.84 -11.97 -8.55
C ILE A 133 8.45 -13.23 -9.15
N VAL A 134 7.73 -14.33 -9.06
CA VAL A 134 8.18 -15.65 -9.53
C VAL A 134 7.33 -16.10 -10.71
N LYS A 135 7.99 -16.55 -11.78
CA LYS A 135 7.30 -17.20 -12.91
C LYS A 135 6.77 -18.57 -12.48
N SER A 136 5.53 -18.85 -12.80
CA SER A 136 4.90 -20.14 -12.56
C SER A 136 4.56 -20.82 -13.88
N ASN A 137 5.03 -22.05 -14.07
CA ASN A 137 4.69 -22.89 -15.21
C ASN A 137 4.23 -24.27 -14.68
N PRO A 138 3.01 -24.72 -14.94
CA PRO A 138 1.83 -24.01 -15.45
C PRO A 138 1.30 -22.99 -14.43
N PRO A 139 0.34 -22.12 -14.81
CA PRO A 139 -0.30 -21.20 -13.84
C PRO A 139 -0.93 -22.06 -12.74
N VAL A 140 -0.30 -22.02 -11.55
CA VAL A 140 -0.77 -22.84 -10.42
C VAL A 140 -1.92 -22.11 -9.77
N SER A 141 -3.13 -22.68 -9.90
CA SER A 141 -4.20 -22.39 -8.97
C SER A 141 -3.88 -23.15 -7.67
N PRO A 142 -3.63 -22.48 -6.54
CA PRO A 142 -3.43 -23.15 -5.27
C PRO A 142 -4.68 -23.92 -4.80
N PHE A 143 -5.78 -23.81 -5.53
CA PHE A 143 -7.10 -24.38 -5.19
C PHE A 143 -7.55 -25.54 -6.08
N CYS A 144 -6.79 -25.90 -7.13
CA CYS A 144 -7.14 -27.05 -7.97
C CYS A 144 -6.66 -28.37 -7.36
N LYS A 145 -7.49 -28.95 -6.48
CA LYS A 145 -7.51 -30.41 -6.29
C LYS A 145 -8.55 -30.98 -7.26
N GLY A 146 -8.11 -31.55 -8.36
CA GLY A 146 -9.00 -32.24 -9.30
C GLY A 146 -9.12 -31.56 -10.66
N GLY A 147 -8.54 -32.21 -11.67
CA GLY A 147 -8.42 -31.69 -13.01
C GLY A 147 -9.75 -31.39 -13.71
N ARG A 148 -9.86 -30.23 -14.30
CA ARG A 148 -10.58 -30.01 -15.55
C ARG A 148 -9.71 -29.24 -16.51
N ARG A 149 -9.51 -29.83 -17.69
CA ARG A 149 -8.77 -29.28 -18.83
C ARG A 149 -9.42 -28.00 -19.30
N GLY A 150 -8.70 -26.89 -19.26
CA GLY A 150 -9.16 -25.59 -19.74
C GLY A 150 -8.15 -24.48 -19.46
N ILE A 151 -6.86 -24.80 -19.30
CA ILE A 151 -5.81 -23.84 -18.97
C ILE A 151 -5.35 -23.18 -20.27
N ARG A 152 -5.58 -21.87 -20.42
CA ARG A 152 -4.91 -21.06 -21.43
C ARG A 152 -3.40 -21.18 -21.21
N LYS A 153 -2.67 -21.61 -22.24
CA LYS A 153 -1.19 -21.63 -22.27
C LYS A 153 -0.69 -20.19 -22.08
N GLY A 154 -0.22 -19.85 -20.87
CA GLY A 154 0.40 -18.56 -20.56
C GLY A 154 1.30 -18.70 -19.36
N VAL A 155 2.42 -17.98 -19.32
CA VAL A 155 3.29 -17.90 -18.15
C VAL A 155 2.52 -17.19 -17.04
N GLY A 156 2.32 -17.87 -15.90
CA GLY A 156 1.77 -17.27 -14.69
C GLY A 156 2.84 -16.49 -13.94
N TYR A 157 2.43 -15.49 -13.18
CA TYR A 157 3.30 -14.77 -12.24
C TYR A 157 2.67 -14.81 -10.86
N LEU A 158 3.49 -15.07 -9.84
CA LEU A 158 3.11 -15.08 -8.44
C LEU A 158 3.86 -13.96 -7.72
N LEU A 159 3.15 -13.20 -6.91
CA LEU A 159 3.76 -12.28 -5.96
C LEU A 159 4.03 -13.03 -4.65
N LYS A 160 5.26 -12.98 -4.18
CA LYS A 160 5.70 -13.59 -2.92
C LYS A 160 6.27 -12.52 -1.99
N LYS A 161 6.26 -12.85 -0.70
CA LYS A 161 6.97 -12.05 0.32
C LYS A 161 8.45 -11.93 -0.02
N GLY A 162 9.07 -10.84 0.40
CA GLY A 162 10.52 -10.72 0.41
C GLY A 162 11.15 -11.70 1.40
N THR A 163 12.41 -12.06 1.17
CA THR A 163 13.18 -12.95 2.05
C THR A 163 13.38 -12.30 3.43
N ASP A 164 13.64 -11.01 3.48
CA ASP A 164 13.64 -10.24 4.73
C ASP A 164 12.20 -9.96 5.17
N LEU A 165 11.64 -10.83 6.02
CA LEU A 165 10.27 -10.72 6.52
C LEU A 165 10.03 -9.45 7.34
N ARG A 166 11.08 -8.83 7.93
CA ARG A 166 10.97 -7.57 8.68
C ARG A 166 10.76 -6.38 7.72
N ARG A 167 11.18 -6.52 6.47
CA ARG A 167 11.09 -5.51 5.41
C ARG A 167 10.10 -5.90 4.30
N ASP A 168 9.44 -7.06 4.41
CA ASP A 168 8.48 -7.52 3.41
C ASP A 168 7.43 -6.45 3.09
N GLN A 169 7.35 -6.07 1.80
CA GLN A 169 6.44 -5.04 1.31
C GLN A 169 5.33 -5.61 0.42
N SER A 170 5.19 -6.92 0.38
CA SER A 170 4.16 -7.60 -0.42
C SER A 170 2.74 -7.13 -0.09
N TYR A 171 2.51 -6.72 1.18
CA TYR A 171 1.26 -6.12 1.64
C TYR A 171 0.84 -4.88 0.81
N PHE A 172 1.78 -4.05 0.38
CA PHE A 172 1.49 -2.84 -0.41
C PHE A 172 1.36 -3.09 -1.91
N LEU A 173 1.59 -4.35 -2.35
CA LEU A 173 1.72 -4.72 -3.75
C LEU A 173 0.59 -5.65 -4.23
N TYR A 174 -0.36 -6.01 -3.38
CA TYR A 174 -1.45 -6.93 -3.72
C TYR A 174 -2.32 -6.45 -4.90
N ASN A 175 -2.29 -5.16 -5.20
CA ASN A 175 -3.03 -4.56 -6.32
C ASN A 175 -2.34 -4.68 -7.69
N LEU A 176 -1.17 -5.33 -7.77
CA LEU A 176 -0.51 -5.58 -9.04
C LEU A 176 -1.33 -6.55 -9.90
N THR A 177 -1.55 -6.19 -11.16
CA THR A 177 -2.14 -7.11 -12.14
C THR A 177 -1.09 -8.08 -12.67
N ARG A 178 -1.53 -9.18 -13.29
CA ARG A 178 -0.62 -10.15 -13.91
C ARG A 178 0.26 -9.53 -15.00
N GLU A 179 -0.31 -8.60 -15.79
CA GLU A 179 0.43 -7.86 -16.81
C GLU A 179 1.50 -6.96 -16.18
N GLN A 180 1.14 -6.25 -15.11
CA GLN A 180 2.10 -5.41 -14.39
C GLN A 180 3.23 -6.25 -13.79
N MET A 181 2.94 -7.42 -13.23
CA MET A 181 3.97 -8.33 -12.70
C MET A 181 4.89 -8.85 -13.80
N ALA A 182 4.36 -9.17 -15.00
CA ALA A 182 5.17 -9.60 -16.13
C ALA A 182 6.20 -8.54 -16.59
N TYR A 183 5.90 -7.28 -16.32
CA TYR A 183 6.67 -6.09 -16.72
C TYR A 183 7.46 -5.46 -15.56
N THR A 184 7.49 -6.09 -14.38
CA THR A 184 8.08 -5.52 -13.16
C THR A 184 9.18 -6.40 -12.59
N LEU A 185 10.28 -5.76 -12.14
CA LEU A 185 11.37 -6.42 -11.43
C LEU A 185 11.50 -5.84 -10.02
N PHE A 186 11.71 -6.73 -9.04
CA PHE A 186 12.03 -6.41 -7.65
C PHE A 186 13.39 -6.98 -7.29
N PRO A 187 14.51 -6.30 -7.63
CA PRO A 187 15.87 -6.84 -7.46
C PRO A 187 16.25 -7.15 -6.01
N LEU A 188 15.57 -6.50 -5.04
CA LEU A 188 15.86 -6.67 -3.61
C LEU A 188 15.07 -7.80 -2.95
N GLY A 189 14.21 -8.47 -3.70
CA GLY A 189 13.27 -9.44 -3.12
C GLY A 189 13.92 -10.59 -2.35
N GLU A 190 15.14 -10.97 -2.70
CA GLU A 190 15.87 -12.07 -2.07
C GLU A 190 16.98 -11.59 -1.12
N LEU A 191 17.12 -10.28 -0.92
CA LEU A 191 18.16 -9.67 -0.09
C LEU A 191 17.61 -9.19 1.25
N THR A 192 18.44 -9.27 2.28
CA THR A 192 18.21 -8.60 3.55
C THR A 192 18.58 -7.11 3.47
N LYS A 193 18.06 -6.30 4.38
CA LYS A 193 18.44 -4.88 4.47
C LYS A 193 19.93 -4.66 4.74
N GLU A 194 20.55 -5.58 5.46
CA GLU A 194 21.97 -5.53 5.76
C GLU A 194 22.82 -5.77 4.50
N GLU A 195 22.46 -6.77 3.69
CA GLU A 195 23.13 -7.03 2.41
C GLU A 195 22.98 -5.86 1.45
N VAL A 196 21.78 -5.23 1.40
CA VAL A 196 21.55 -4.01 0.61
C VAL A 196 22.47 -2.87 1.08
N ARG A 197 22.60 -2.63 2.38
CA ARG A 197 23.53 -1.61 2.90
C ARG A 197 24.98 -1.94 2.61
N LYS A 198 25.39 -3.19 2.79
CA LYS A 198 26.75 -3.66 2.44
C LYS A 198 27.06 -3.39 0.98
N LYS A 199 26.11 -3.68 0.09
CA LYS A 199 26.25 -3.40 -1.34
C LYS A 199 26.34 -1.90 -1.62
N ALA A 200 25.54 -1.06 -0.99
CA ALA A 200 25.61 0.39 -1.14
C ALA A 200 26.97 0.97 -0.71
N ARG A 201 27.54 0.47 0.39
CA ARG A 201 28.89 0.87 0.86
C ARG A 201 29.97 0.45 -0.14
N SER A 202 29.90 -0.74 -0.72
CA SER A 202 30.91 -1.20 -1.68
C SER A 202 30.94 -0.41 -2.98
N TYR A 203 29.93 0.43 -3.24
CA TYR A 203 29.85 1.36 -4.35
C TYR A 203 30.02 2.83 -3.95
N ASP A 204 30.35 3.08 -2.67
CA ASP A 204 30.47 4.43 -2.10
C ASP A 204 29.24 5.31 -2.36
N PHE A 205 28.04 4.71 -2.24
CA PHE A 205 26.82 5.50 -2.45
C PHE A 205 26.62 6.51 -1.30
N PRO A 206 26.39 7.81 -1.62
CA PRO A 206 26.27 8.86 -0.61
C PRO A 206 25.07 8.66 0.34
N ASN A 207 24.11 7.81 -0.07
CA ASN A 207 22.90 7.49 0.70
C ASN A 207 22.96 6.10 1.37
N ALA A 208 24.13 5.46 1.48
CA ALA A 208 24.28 4.12 2.03
C ALA A 208 23.74 4.01 3.47
N GLU A 209 23.96 5.04 4.29
CA GLU A 209 23.54 5.10 5.70
C GLU A 209 22.18 5.78 5.90
N LYS A 210 21.56 6.28 4.82
CA LYS A 210 20.28 6.98 4.92
C LYS A 210 19.20 6.05 5.45
N GLU A 211 18.48 6.50 6.48
CA GLU A 211 17.35 5.78 7.01
C GLU A 211 16.20 5.73 5.97
N GLY A 212 15.54 4.58 5.91
CA GLY A 212 14.35 4.43 5.06
C GLY A 212 13.18 5.21 5.65
N SER A 213 12.38 5.82 4.78
CA SER A 213 11.13 6.48 5.19
C SER A 213 10.20 5.50 5.89
N GLN A 214 9.86 5.78 7.15
CA GLN A 214 8.97 4.95 7.97
C GLN A 214 7.52 5.45 7.92
N GLU A 215 7.31 6.67 7.47
CA GLU A 215 6.07 7.43 7.54
C GLU A 215 5.50 7.71 6.15
N ILE A 216 4.29 8.26 6.12
CA ILE A 216 3.64 8.68 4.87
C ILE A 216 4.47 9.81 4.25
N CYS A 217 5.07 9.54 3.09
CA CYS A 217 6.08 10.39 2.46
C CYS A 217 5.64 11.84 2.19
N PHE A 218 4.34 12.12 2.19
CA PHE A 218 3.79 13.44 1.91
C PHE A 218 3.19 14.14 3.15
N ILE A 219 3.34 13.60 4.33
CA ILE A 219 2.90 14.23 5.57
C ILE A 219 4.15 14.62 6.36
N PRO A 220 4.52 15.90 6.34
CA PRO A 220 5.58 16.39 7.20
C PRO A 220 5.13 16.26 8.66
N ASP A 221 6.06 16.02 9.55
CA ASP A 221 5.86 15.98 11.01
C ASP A 221 4.90 14.88 11.50
N ASN A 222 4.53 13.90 10.64
CA ASN A 222 3.56 12.84 10.95
C ASN A 222 2.17 13.32 11.41
N ASP A 223 1.86 14.60 11.26
CA ASP A 223 0.57 15.19 11.63
C ASP A 223 -0.39 15.20 10.44
N TYR A 224 -1.01 14.04 10.18
CA TYR A 224 -2.03 13.94 9.13
C TYR A 224 -3.26 14.82 9.42
N GLY A 225 -3.58 15.07 10.68
CA GLY A 225 -4.69 15.92 11.07
C GLY A 225 -4.46 17.38 10.66
N LYS A 226 -3.26 17.91 10.92
CA LYS A 226 -2.82 19.24 10.46
C LYS A 226 -2.84 19.31 8.93
N PHE A 227 -2.33 18.29 8.26
CA PHE A 227 -2.31 18.21 6.80
C PHE A 227 -3.74 18.29 6.20
N ILE A 228 -4.68 17.48 6.72
CA ILE A 228 -6.08 17.48 6.25
C ILE A 228 -6.73 18.84 6.54
N ARG A 229 -6.53 19.41 7.72
CA ARG A 229 -7.13 20.70 8.12
C ARG A 229 -6.70 21.85 7.20
N ILE A 230 -5.42 21.90 6.83
CA ILE A 230 -4.89 22.92 5.91
C ILE A 230 -5.53 22.79 4.51
N ARG A 231 -5.73 21.57 4.03
CA ARG A 231 -6.28 21.32 2.69
C ARG A 231 -7.80 21.42 2.64
N ILE A 232 -8.47 21.01 3.70
CA ILE A 232 -9.94 20.93 3.78
C ILE A 232 -10.37 21.51 5.13
N PRO A 233 -10.49 22.84 5.26
CA PRO A 233 -10.86 23.49 6.53
C PRO A 233 -12.17 22.94 7.14
N ARG A 234 -13.13 22.54 6.29
CA ARG A 234 -14.41 21.94 6.74
C ARG A 234 -14.25 20.58 7.45
N ALA A 235 -13.09 19.90 7.34
CA ALA A 235 -12.82 18.66 8.06
C ALA A 235 -12.81 18.84 9.58
N GLY A 236 -12.60 20.08 10.06
CA GLY A 236 -12.64 20.44 11.47
C GLY A 236 -14.04 20.67 12.04
N LYS A 237 -15.13 20.23 11.37
CA LYS A 237 -16.50 20.34 11.91
C LYS A 237 -16.66 19.51 13.18
N PRO A 238 -16.87 20.13 14.36
CA PRO A 238 -17.06 19.39 15.60
C PRO A 238 -18.34 18.53 15.56
N GLY A 239 -18.34 17.44 16.32
CA GLY A 239 -19.50 16.58 16.49
C GLY A 239 -19.48 15.89 17.85
N SER A 240 -20.42 14.98 18.07
CA SER A 240 -20.63 14.32 19.36
C SER A 240 -19.81 13.02 19.47
N ILE A 241 -19.42 12.68 20.70
CA ILE A 241 -18.83 11.41 21.04
C ILE A 241 -19.80 10.68 21.99
N PHE A 242 -20.24 9.51 21.58
CA PHE A 242 -21.16 8.66 22.35
C PHE A 242 -20.47 7.36 22.77
N ASN A 243 -20.95 6.78 23.88
CA ASN A 243 -20.69 5.36 24.15
C ASN A 243 -21.66 4.46 23.35
N GLN A 244 -21.55 3.14 23.50
CA GLN A 244 -22.41 2.20 22.77
C GLN A 244 -23.89 2.25 23.20
N GLU A 245 -24.18 2.68 24.43
CA GLU A 245 -25.54 2.87 24.96
C GLU A 245 -26.17 4.19 24.51
N GLY A 246 -25.45 5.00 23.71
CA GLY A 246 -25.95 6.29 23.22
C GLY A 246 -25.78 7.45 24.19
N LYS A 247 -25.09 7.29 25.31
CA LYS A 247 -24.78 8.36 26.25
C LYS A 247 -23.73 9.29 25.66
N LEU A 248 -24.00 10.59 25.66
CA LEU A 248 -23.06 11.64 25.25
C LEU A 248 -21.90 11.73 26.25
N LEU A 249 -20.67 11.60 25.78
CA LEU A 249 -19.45 11.68 26.59
C LEU A 249 -18.63 12.94 26.32
N GLY A 250 -18.81 13.58 25.17
CA GLY A 250 -18.03 14.76 24.80
C GLY A 250 -18.21 15.18 23.34
N LYS A 251 -17.27 16.00 22.87
CA LYS A 251 -17.25 16.51 21.49
C LYS A 251 -15.90 16.23 20.85
N HIS A 252 -15.90 15.81 19.60
CA HIS A 252 -14.70 15.67 18.78
C HIS A 252 -14.42 16.90 17.91
N LYS A 253 -13.19 17.01 17.39
CA LYS A 253 -12.71 18.16 16.60
C LYS A 253 -12.92 18.00 15.08
N GLY A 254 -13.63 16.95 14.65
CA GLY A 254 -13.86 16.56 13.27
C GLY A 254 -13.55 15.08 13.07
N ILE A 255 -14.47 14.32 12.44
CA ILE A 255 -14.33 12.84 12.28
C ILE A 255 -13.07 12.44 11.51
N ALA A 256 -12.61 13.30 10.59
CA ALA A 256 -11.40 13.04 9.78
C ALA A 256 -10.09 12.97 10.59
N PHE A 257 -10.12 13.33 11.86
CA PHE A 257 -8.94 13.29 12.76
C PHE A 257 -8.90 12.05 13.65
N TYR A 258 -9.79 11.09 13.40
CA TYR A 258 -9.91 9.89 14.21
C TYR A 258 -9.85 8.63 13.34
N THR A 259 -9.41 7.55 13.97
CA THR A 259 -9.28 6.22 13.34
C THR A 259 -9.83 5.18 14.31
N VAL A 260 -10.48 4.15 13.79
CA VAL A 260 -10.95 3.01 14.60
C VAL A 260 -9.77 2.37 15.35
N GLY A 261 -9.96 2.19 16.67
CA GLY A 261 -8.92 1.71 17.59
C GLY A 261 -8.04 2.81 18.20
N GLN A 262 -8.25 4.08 17.85
CA GLN A 262 -7.54 5.21 18.47
C GLN A 262 -7.98 5.37 19.92
N ARG A 263 -7.02 5.52 20.82
CA ARG A 263 -7.21 5.77 22.25
C ARG A 263 -6.93 7.22 22.63
N GLU A 264 -5.86 7.78 22.07
CA GLU A 264 -5.36 9.10 22.44
C GLU A 264 -6.07 10.21 21.68
N GLY A 265 -6.14 11.42 22.29
CA GLY A 265 -6.70 12.61 21.62
C GLY A 265 -8.21 12.68 21.61
N LEU A 266 -8.94 11.84 22.34
CA LEU A 266 -10.41 11.87 22.44
C LEU A 266 -10.89 13.08 23.25
N GLY A 267 -10.09 13.56 24.20
CA GLY A 267 -10.48 14.70 25.07
C GLY A 267 -11.63 14.40 26.02
N ILE A 268 -11.82 13.12 26.40
CA ILE A 268 -12.83 12.63 27.32
C ILE A 268 -12.15 12.18 28.59
N SER A 269 -12.69 12.61 29.75
CA SER A 269 -12.35 12.04 31.06
C SER A 269 -13.29 10.88 31.37
N PHE A 270 -12.74 9.69 31.52
CA PHE A 270 -13.49 8.47 31.80
C PHE A 270 -12.63 7.54 32.68
N PRO A 271 -13.21 6.75 33.61
CA PRO A 271 -12.45 5.88 34.52
C PRO A 271 -11.56 4.89 33.80
N GLU A 272 -12.06 4.29 32.71
CA GLU A 272 -11.35 3.30 31.91
C GLU A 272 -10.91 3.91 30.55
N PRO A 273 -9.80 3.44 29.96
CA PRO A 273 -9.36 3.90 28.65
C PRO A 273 -10.40 3.58 27.56
N LEU A 274 -10.88 4.63 26.89
CA LEU A 274 -11.80 4.51 25.77
C LEU A 274 -11.09 4.47 24.43
N TYR A 275 -11.67 3.75 23.49
CA TYR A 275 -11.18 3.55 22.12
C TYR A 275 -12.29 3.89 21.12
N VAL A 276 -11.93 4.44 19.97
CA VAL A 276 -12.87 4.61 18.85
C VAL A 276 -13.27 3.24 18.32
N ILE A 277 -14.57 2.90 18.41
CA ILE A 277 -15.15 1.66 17.89
C ILE A 277 -15.69 1.87 16.48
N ARG A 278 -16.35 3.00 16.26
CA ARG A 278 -16.99 3.36 14.99
C ARG A 278 -16.96 4.87 14.78
N ILE A 279 -16.81 5.25 13.52
CA ILE A 279 -16.96 6.64 13.04
C ILE A 279 -18.22 6.65 12.17
N ASP A 280 -19.15 7.56 12.47
CA ASP A 280 -20.38 7.73 11.72
C ASP A 280 -20.35 9.10 11.00
N PRO A 281 -20.05 9.11 9.69
CA PRO A 281 -19.96 10.35 8.94
C PRO A 281 -21.31 11.05 8.72
N ASP A 282 -22.41 10.29 8.64
CA ASP A 282 -23.74 10.82 8.38
C ASP A 282 -24.25 11.60 9.58
N GLN A 283 -24.03 11.07 10.78
CA GLN A 283 -24.39 11.72 12.05
C GLN A 283 -23.28 12.65 12.57
N ASN A 284 -22.12 12.68 11.91
CA ASN A 284 -20.93 13.42 12.37
C ASN A 284 -20.61 13.10 13.84
N CYS A 285 -20.51 11.80 14.17
CA CYS A 285 -20.23 11.37 15.53
C CYS A 285 -19.22 10.23 15.61
N LEU A 286 -18.62 10.08 16.79
CA LEU A 286 -17.78 8.95 17.16
C LEU A 286 -18.52 8.08 18.16
N ILE A 287 -18.40 6.75 18.01
CA ILE A 287 -18.81 5.78 19.02
C ILE A 287 -17.54 5.25 19.67
N VAL A 288 -17.45 5.37 20.98
CA VAL A 288 -16.29 4.91 21.76
C VAL A 288 -16.69 3.83 22.77
N GLY A 289 -15.73 3.04 23.22
CA GLY A 289 -15.94 2.04 24.24
C GLY A 289 -14.64 1.41 24.71
N GLU A 290 -14.74 0.35 25.50
CA GLU A 290 -13.61 -0.34 26.09
C GLU A 290 -12.80 -1.13 25.05
N LYS A 291 -11.56 -1.49 25.40
CA LYS A 291 -10.65 -2.22 24.52
C LYS A 291 -11.26 -3.53 23.96
N LYS A 292 -12.02 -4.28 24.78
CA LYS A 292 -12.65 -5.54 24.38
C LYS A 292 -13.63 -5.38 23.22
N GLU A 293 -14.28 -4.22 23.12
CA GLU A 293 -15.31 -3.90 22.15
C GLU A 293 -14.75 -3.50 20.76
N VAL A 294 -13.43 -3.24 20.69
CA VAL A 294 -12.72 -2.93 19.44
C VAL A 294 -12.37 -4.18 18.65
N TYR A 295 -12.45 -5.36 19.27
CA TYR A 295 -12.13 -6.63 18.62
C TYR A 295 -13.28 -7.12 17.73
N ARG A 296 -12.95 -7.53 16.51
CA ARG A 296 -13.91 -8.11 15.55
C ARG A 296 -13.40 -9.42 14.96
N LYS A 297 -14.30 -10.38 14.74
CA LYS A 297 -14.01 -11.66 14.08
C LYS A 297 -14.26 -11.63 12.57
N GLU A 298 -15.02 -10.66 12.10
CA GLU A 298 -15.51 -10.64 10.72
C GLU A 298 -15.27 -9.26 10.10
N LEU A 299 -15.05 -9.24 8.79
CA LEU A 299 -15.04 -8.08 7.95
C LEU A 299 -15.50 -8.46 6.54
N PHE A 300 -15.80 -7.46 5.73
CA PHE A 300 -16.02 -7.61 4.31
C PHE A 300 -14.82 -7.05 3.53
N ALA A 301 -14.44 -7.73 2.44
CA ALA A 301 -13.44 -7.27 1.51
C ALA A 301 -14.13 -6.81 0.22
N ILE A 302 -13.86 -5.57 -0.18
CA ILE A 302 -14.37 -4.96 -1.42
C ILE A 302 -13.19 -4.54 -2.31
N ASP A 303 -13.45 -4.25 -3.60
CA ASP A 303 -12.40 -3.91 -4.60
C ASP A 303 -11.24 -4.93 -4.56
N VAL A 304 -11.60 -6.22 -4.54
CA VAL A 304 -10.62 -7.29 -4.37
C VAL A 304 -9.87 -7.54 -5.67
N ASN A 305 -8.55 -7.36 -5.64
CA ASN A 305 -7.65 -7.80 -6.71
C ASN A 305 -7.14 -9.21 -6.41
N TRP A 306 -7.33 -10.14 -7.34
CA TRP A 306 -6.80 -11.50 -7.27
C TRP A 306 -5.56 -11.67 -8.16
N ILE A 307 -4.42 -11.93 -7.53
CA ILE A 307 -3.17 -12.27 -8.21
C ILE A 307 -3.25 -13.70 -8.75
N THR A 308 -3.82 -14.59 -7.94
CA THR A 308 -4.14 -15.97 -8.31
C THR A 308 -5.54 -16.06 -8.92
N GLU A 309 -6.11 -17.24 -9.06
CA GLU A 309 -7.50 -17.39 -9.45
C GLU A 309 -8.44 -16.92 -8.33
N LYS A 310 -9.52 -16.23 -8.72
CA LYS A 310 -10.60 -15.85 -7.79
C LYS A 310 -11.29 -17.11 -7.28
N PRO A 311 -11.32 -17.36 -5.98
CA PRO A 311 -12.01 -18.55 -5.45
C PRO A 311 -13.52 -18.45 -5.67
N SER A 312 -14.09 -19.53 -6.20
CA SER A 312 -15.55 -19.69 -6.38
C SER A 312 -16.24 -20.32 -5.16
N GLN A 313 -15.45 -20.89 -4.26
CA GLN A 313 -15.92 -21.56 -3.05
C GLN A 313 -15.20 -21.01 -1.82
N ARG A 314 -15.70 -21.42 -0.66
CA ARG A 314 -15.09 -21.11 0.63
C ARG A 314 -13.68 -21.68 0.73
N ILE A 315 -12.70 -20.83 1.13
CA ILE A 315 -11.29 -21.21 1.29
C ILE A 315 -10.74 -20.75 2.64
N THR A 316 -9.71 -21.43 3.11
CA THR A 316 -8.93 -21.02 4.29
C THR A 316 -7.62 -20.39 3.84
N VAL A 317 -7.31 -19.22 4.40
CA VAL A 317 -6.10 -18.44 4.09
C VAL A 317 -5.49 -17.88 5.38
N LYS A 318 -4.31 -17.28 5.28
CA LYS A 318 -3.85 -16.30 6.26
C LYS A 318 -4.18 -14.89 5.75
N ALA A 319 -4.69 -14.03 6.62
CA ALA A 319 -5.05 -12.66 6.28
C ALA A 319 -4.35 -11.65 7.18
N ARG A 320 -3.91 -10.53 6.60
CA ARG A 320 -3.26 -9.41 7.28
C ARG A 320 -4.08 -8.15 7.05
N ILE A 321 -4.51 -7.49 8.12
CA ILE A 321 -5.37 -6.28 8.06
C ILE A 321 -4.59 -4.96 8.19
N ARG A 322 -3.30 -5.01 8.46
CA ARG A 322 -2.36 -3.87 8.52
C ARG A 322 -0.95 -4.35 8.23
N TYR A 323 -0.10 -3.47 7.72
CA TYR A 323 1.27 -3.81 7.34
C TYR A 323 2.08 -4.50 8.44
N ARG A 324 2.03 -3.98 9.67
CA ARG A 324 2.81 -4.51 10.81
C ARG A 324 2.07 -5.58 11.62
N ASN A 325 0.82 -5.91 11.28
CA ASN A 325 0.08 -6.95 12.00
C ASN A 325 0.55 -8.36 11.58
N PRO A 326 0.54 -9.32 12.52
CA PRO A 326 0.75 -10.71 12.18
C PRO A 326 -0.37 -11.23 11.27
N GLU A 327 -0.03 -12.23 10.46
CA GLU A 327 -1.02 -12.95 9.68
C GLU A 327 -1.85 -13.86 10.59
N THR A 328 -3.16 -13.77 10.46
CA THR A 328 -4.10 -14.59 11.21
C THR A 328 -4.88 -15.49 10.26
N ARG A 329 -5.12 -16.74 10.67
CA ARG A 329 -5.94 -17.68 9.90
C ARG A 329 -7.35 -17.16 9.78
N ALA A 330 -7.88 -17.21 8.56
CA ALA A 330 -9.20 -16.73 8.22
C ALA A 330 -9.87 -17.59 7.16
N THR A 331 -11.18 -17.59 7.14
CA THR A 331 -12.00 -18.20 6.11
C THR A 331 -12.56 -17.11 5.21
N LEU A 332 -12.34 -17.23 3.90
CA LEU A 332 -12.95 -16.39 2.87
C LEU A 332 -14.17 -17.11 2.31
N THR A 333 -15.28 -16.42 2.28
CA THR A 333 -16.51 -16.89 1.65
C THR A 333 -16.92 -15.89 0.57
N PRO A 334 -17.06 -16.30 -0.71
CA PRO A 334 -17.62 -15.43 -1.75
C PRO A 334 -19.00 -14.92 -1.31
N SER A 335 -19.21 -13.62 -1.43
CA SER A 335 -20.48 -12.99 -1.02
C SER A 335 -21.06 -12.22 -2.21
N PRO A 336 -22.20 -12.63 -2.75
CA PRO A 336 -22.90 -11.90 -3.80
C PRO A 336 -23.77 -10.75 -3.24
N LEU A 337 -23.78 -10.56 -1.91
CA LEU A 337 -24.66 -9.58 -1.29
C LEU A 337 -24.23 -8.16 -1.62
N PRO A 338 -25.15 -7.28 -2.01
CA PRO A 338 -24.88 -5.85 -2.09
C PRO A 338 -24.49 -5.35 -0.68
N LEU A 339 -23.55 -4.40 -0.63
CA LEU A 339 -23.26 -3.69 0.61
C LEU A 339 -24.54 -3.03 1.13
N PRO A 340 -24.77 -3.01 2.47
CA PRO A 340 -25.83 -2.23 3.08
C PRO A 340 -25.81 -0.78 2.54
N LEU A 341 -26.99 -0.20 2.29
CA LEU A 341 -27.13 1.14 1.72
C LEU A 341 -26.34 2.22 2.48
N ARG A 342 -26.13 2.04 3.77
CA ARG A 342 -25.36 2.93 4.67
C ARG A 342 -23.84 2.84 4.50
N GLU A 343 -23.33 1.79 3.86
CA GLU A 343 -21.90 1.51 3.75
C GLU A 343 -21.37 1.64 2.31
N ARG A 344 -22.17 2.22 1.39
CA ARG A 344 -21.77 2.48 0.00
C ARG A 344 -20.73 3.59 -0.02
N VAL A 345 -19.48 3.17 0.07
CA VAL A 345 -18.33 4.07 0.03
C VAL A 345 -18.14 4.63 -1.37
N TRP A 346 -17.65 5.84 -1.43
CA TRP A 346 -17.31 6.66 -2.59
C TRP A 346 -16.20 6.09 -3.50
N VAL A 347 -16.04 4.79 -3.57
CA VAL A 347 -15.28 4.15 -4.65
C VAL A 347 -16.27 3.99 -5.81
N ARG A 348 -16.20 4.90 -6.77
CA ARG A 348 -17.10 4.90 -7.95
C ARG A 348 -17.18 3.50 -8.55
N GLY A 349 -18.35 2.90 -8.52
CA GLY A 349 -18.68 1.66 -9.24
C GLY A 349 -18.67 0.36 -8.44
N ILE A 350 -18.36 0.36 -7.12
CA ILE A 350 -18.39 -0.86 -6.30
C ILE A 350 -19.72 -0.93 -5.56
N ASN A 351 -20.63 -1.76 -6.04
CA ASN A 351 -21.96 -1.96 -5.46
C ASN A 351 -22.12 -3.28 -4.70
N SER A 352 -21.07 -4.10 -4.59
CA SER A 352 -21.16 -5.42 -3.97
C SER A 352 -19.98 -5.72 -3.06
N CYS A 353 -20.27 -6.39 -1.96
CA CYS A 353 -19.28 -7.09 -1.17
C CYS A 353 -18.79 -8.31 -1.98
N GLU A 354 -17.46 -8.45 -2.13
CA GLU A 354 -16.91 -9.57 -2.88
C GLU A 354 -16.64 -10.79 -2.00
N PHE A 355 -16.15 -10.57 -0.77
CA PHE A 355 -15.83 -11.65 0.15
C PHE A 355 -16.12 -11.28 1.59
N LYS A 356 -16.78 -12.21 2.30
CA LYS A 356 -16.82 -12.20 3.76
C LYS A 356 -15.57 -12.89 4.29
N VAL A 357 -14.85 -12.22 5.21
CA VAL A 357 -13.64 -12.73 5.86
C VAL A 357 -13.94 -12.99 7.32
N LYS A 358 -13.82 -14.23 7.75
CA LYS A 358 -14.03 -14.63 9.15
C LYS A 358 -12.72 -15.15 9.74
N PHE A 359 -12.20 -14.47 10.76
CA PHE A 359 -10.97 -14.83 11.45
C PHE A 359 -11.22 -15.91 12.52
N ASP A 360 -10.28 -16.82 12.71
CA ASP A 360 -10.33 -17.80 13.79
C ASP A 360 -10.22 -17.10 15.17
N LYS A 361 -9.41 -16.03 15.25
CA LYS A 361 -9.24 -15.19 16.45
C LYS A 361 -9.69 -13.76 16.19
N PRO A 362 -10.36 -13.10 17.15
CA PRO A 362 -10.73 -11.69 16.98
C PRO A 362 -9.52 -10.80 16.68
N GLN A 363 -9.71 -9.84 15.76
CA GLN A 363 -8.68 -8.88 15.35
C GLN A 363 -8.95 -7.53 16.01
N PHE A 364 -7.90 -6.92 16.57
CA PHE A 364 -7.98 -5.59 17.16
C PHE A 364 -8.09 -4.52 16.06
N ALA A 365 -9.05 -3.62 16.23
CA ALA A 365 -9.24 -2.43 15.42
C ALA A 365 -9.26 -2.72 13.90
N VAL A 366 -10.19 -3.58 13.49
CA VAL A 366 -10.50 -3.76 12.08
C VAL A 366 -11.01 -2.43 11.52
N THR A 367 -10.26 -1.82 10.61
CA THR A 367 -10.43 -0.42 10.24
C THR A 367 -10.93 -0.30 8.80
N PRO A 368 -12.13 0.25 8.56
CA PRO A 368 -12.64 0.51 7.21
C PRO A 368 -11.70 1.40 6.41
N GLY A 369 -11.54 1.09 5.11
CA GLY A 369 -10.65 1.81 4.19
C GLY A 369 -9.21 1.32 4.20
N GLN A 370 -8.76 0.59 5.23
CA GLN A 370 -7.50 -0.13 5.21
C GLN A 370 -7.57 -1.36 4.29
N SER A 371 -6.41 -1.94 3.97
CA SER A 371 -6.35 -3.14 3.14
C SER A 371 -6.39 -4.41 3.98
N VAL A 372 -7.08 -5.44 3.47
CA VAL A 372 -6.90 -6.83 3.89
C VAL A 372 -6.19 -7.58 2.78
N VAL A 373 -5.09 -8.26 3.10
CA VAL A 373 -4.28 -9.02 2.13
C VAL A 373 -4.25 -10.48 2.52
N PHE A 374 -4.45 -11.34 1.52
CA PHE A 374 -4.60 -12.79 1.67
C PHE A 374 -3.33 -13.51 1.25
N TYR A 375 -2.90 -14.45 2.08
CA TYR A 375 -1.66 -15.21 1.88
C TYR A 375 -1.89 -16.72 1.98
N GLN A 376 -1.08 -17.45 1.21
CA GLN A 376 -0.87 -18.89 1.39
C GLN A 376 0.64 -19.17 1.42
N GLY A 377 1.17 -19.50 2.60
CA GLY A 377 2.60 -19.52 2.83
C GLY A 377 3.24 -18.17 2.54
N GLU A 378 4.17 -18.12 1.61
CA GLU A 378 4.82 -16.88 1.16
C GLU A 378 4.06 -16.16 0.02
N THR A 379 3.10 -16.84 -0.61
CA THR A 379 2.41 -16.32 -1.80
C THR A 379 1.27 -15.38 -1.40
N VAL A 380 1.24 -14.21 -2.04
CA VAL A 380 0.09 -13.30 -1.99
C VAL A 380 -0.98 -13.82 -2.95
N LEU A 381 -2.15 -14.13 -2.43
CA LEU A 381 -3.29 -14.57 -3.25
C LEU A 381 -4.03 -13.40 -3.87
N GLY A 382 -4.12 -12.30 -3.13
CA GLY A 382 -4.82 -11.08 -3.47
C GLY A 382 -5.10 -10.25 -2.23
N GLY A 383 -5.98 -9.27 -2.36
CA GLY A 383 -6.41 -8.43 -1.25
C GLY A 383 -7.45 -7.42 -1.70
N GLY A 384 -8.05 -6.73 -0.74
CA GLY A 384 -9.10 -5.74 -0.99
C GLY A 384 -9.14 -4.68 0.11
N LEU A 385 -10.12 -3.77 0.01
CA LEU A 385 -10.39 -2.78 1.04
C LEU A 385 -11.32 -3.36 2.10
N ILE A 386 -11.04 -3.01 3.35
CA ILE A 386 -11.85 -3.45 4.51
C ILE A 386 -13.12 -2.62 4.59
N GLN A 387 -14.25 -3.32 4.78
CA GLN A 387 -15.56 -2.78 5.13
C GLN A 387 -16.14 -3.57 6.32
N LEU A 388 -16.97 -2.91 7.15
CA LEU A 388 -17.58 -3.52 8.35
C LEU A 388 -19.08 -3.68 8.18
#